data_b1a39a04effe7586b7385e4cfc84dd11
#
_entry.id   b1a39a04effe7586b7385e4cfc84dd11
#
_cell.length_a   1.000
_cell.length_b   1.000
_cell.length_c   1.000
_cell.angle_alpha   90.00
_cell.angle_beta   90.00
_cell.angle_gamma   90.00
#
_symmetry.space_group_name_H-M   'P 1'
#
loop_
_entity.id
_entity.type
_entity.pdbx_description
1 polymer ?
#
loop_
_entity_poly.entity_id
_entity_poly.type
_entity_poly.pdbx_seq_one_letter_code
_entity_poly.pdbx_strand_id
1 'polypeptide(L)'
;VSLTIIVSAKLLNPNRFMDFLRLIGNSNYLRIHFKDHRFFDPFDVLLFINFCTNAVLTIILAYNYYKSMADLTHNEFIKLVAILGLSFLAKILLELGIGYLFEIEKLSHSYVFQQVSILNFLGVLLLPLNALLIFSFPGHGSLLVIILTISVLIIIIGLFKSIKSYQKLLINNFFYFILY
;
A
#
# COMPACT_ATOMS: atom_id res chain seq x y z
N VAL A 1 5.28 2.36 17.75
CA VAL A 1 4.35 3.10 16.88
C VAL A 1 3.66 2.16 15.88
N SER A 2 4.35 1.49 14.95
CA SER A 2 3.71 0.65 13.92
C SER A 2 2.84 -0.47 14.50
N LEU A 3 3.28 -1.14 15.56
CA LEU A 3 2.52 -2.20 16.19
C LEU A 3 1.23 -1.68 16.86
N THR A 4 1.30 -0.51 17.50
CA THR A 4 0.12 0.13 18.08
C THR A 4 -0.90 0.51 17.02
N ILE A 5 -0.46 1.00 15.85
CA ILE A 5 -1.33 1.32 14.73
C ILE A 5 -2.06 0.07 14.20
N ILE A 6 -1.37 -1.06 14.03
CA ILE A 6 -1.99 -2.33 13.60
C ILE A 6 -3.00 -2.84 14.61
N VAL A 7 -2.67 -2.79 15.90
CA VAL A 7 -3.61 -3.18 16.97
C VAL A 7 -4.84 -2.29 16.96
N SER A 8 -4.67 -0.97 16.82
CA SER A 8 -5.80 -0.03 16.71
C SER A 8 -6.68 -0.33 15.50
N ALA A 9 -6.08 -0.60 14.33
CA ALA A 9 -6.83 -0.99 13.12
C ALA A 9 -7.63 -2.29 13.34
N LYS A 10 -7.04 -3.30 13.98
CA LYS A 10 -7.71 -4.55 14.33
C LYS A 10 -8.88 -4.34 15.30
N LEU A 11 -8.71 -3.46 16.30
CA LEU A 11 -9.76 -3.16 17.28
C LEU A 11 -10.93 -2.40 16.65
N LEU A 12 -10.66 -1.50 15.69
CA LEU A 12 -11.71 -0.76 14.97
C LEU A 12 -12.61 -1.69 14.16
N ASN A 13 -12.04 -2.69 13.48
CA ASN A 13 -12.82 -3.58 12.63
C ASN A 13 -12.18 -4.98 12.51
N PRO A 14 -12.39 -5.88 13.50
CA PRO A 14 -11.69 -7.16 13.57
C PRO A 14 -12.01 -8.09 12.39
N ASN A 15 -13.26 -8.11 11.91
CA ASN A 15 -13.67 -8.95 10.80
C ASN A 15 -13.01 -8.49 9.49
N ARG A 16 -13.02 -7.18 9.22
CA ARG A 16 -12.38 -6.60 8.05
C ARG A 16 -10.87 -6.80 8.06
N PHE A 17 -10.24 -6.73 9.24
CA PHE A 17 -8.81 -6.99 9.39
C PHE A 17 -8.44 -8.43 9.02
N MET A 18 -9.25 -9.42 9.43
CA MET A 18 -9.02 -10.82 9.05
C MET A 18 -9.20 -11.06 7.56
N ASP A 19 -10.21 -10.46 6.94
CA ASP A 19 -10.44 -10.53 5.50
C ASP A 19 -9.31 -9.84 4.72
N PHE A 20 -8.81 -8.71 5.24
CA PHE A 20 -7.68 -7.98 4.69
C PHE A 20 -6.39 -8.81 4.68
N LEU A 21 -6.07 -9.56 5.74
CA LEU A 21 -4.91 -10.43 5.77
C LEU A 21 -4.95 -11.54 4.70
N ARG A 22 -6.14 -11.92 4.25
CA ARG A 22 -6.35 -12.91 3.18
C ARG A 22 -6.29 -12.33 1.76
N LEU A 23 -6.00 -11.04 1.62
CA LEU A 23 -6.05 -10.29 0.35
C LEU A 23 -5.19 -10.91 -0.76
N ILE A 24 -4.00 -11.44 -0.45
CA ILE A 24 -3.12 -12.08 -1.44
C ILE A 24 -3.71 -13.39 -1.97
N GLY A 25 -4.30 -14.20 -1.07
CA GLY A 25 -4.88 -15.49 -1.42
C GLY A 25 -6.28 -15.42 -2.01
N ASN A 26 -7.04 -14.39 -1.65
CA ASN A 26 -8.46 -14.28 -1.99
C ASN A 26 -8.84 -12.86 -2.40
N SER A 27 -9.17 -12.67 -3.68
CA SER A 27 -9.65 -11.38 -4.22
C SER A 27 -11.06 -10.97 -3.73
N ASN A 28 -11.73 -11.82 -2.93
CA ASN A 28 -13.07 -11.50 -2.41
C ASN A 28 -13.06 -10.25 -1.51
N TYR A 29 -11.99 -9.99 -0.76
CA TYR A 29 -11.85 -8.77 0.03
C TYR A 29 -12.11 -7.52 -0.82
N LEU A 30 -11.43 -7.42 -1.97
CA LEU A 30 -11.55 -6.27 -2.87
C LEU A 30 -12.98 -6.13 -3.43
N ARG A 31 -13.68 -7.24 -3.66
CA ARG A 31 -15.04 -7.22 -4.22
C ARG A 31 -16.11 -6.89 -3.17
N ILE A 32 -15.95 -7.39 -1.95
CA ILE A 32 -16.94 -7.21 -0.86
C ILE A 32 -16.85 -5.79 -0.30
N HIS A 33 -15.64 -5.36 0.06
CA HIS A 33 -15.45 -4.09 0.76
C HIS A 33 -15.43 -2.86 -0.17
N PHE A 34 -15.29 -3.05 -1.50
CA PHE A 34 -15.39 -1.95 -2.44
C PHE A 34 -16.78 -1.29 -2.45
N LYS A 35 -17.86 -2.05 -2.29
CA LYS A 35 -19.23 -1.51 -2.34
C LYS A 35 -19.55 -0.57 -1.17
N ASP A 36 -18.96 -0.83 0.00
CA ASP A 36 -19.22 -0.09 1.25
C ASP A 36 -18.09 0.93 1.56
N HIS A 37 -17.15 1.10 0.63
CA HIS A 37 -15.93 1.88 0.88
C HIS A 37 -16.19 3.38 0.86
N ARG A 38 -15.93 4.03 2.00
CA ARG A 38 -15.78 5.49 2.11
C ARG A 38 -14.30 5.83 1.95
N PHE A 39 -13.97 6.82 1.08
CA PHE A 39 -12.59 7.19 0.71
C PHE A 39 -11.63 7.46 1.88
N PHE A 40 -12.13 7.82 3.04
CA PHE A 40 -11.33 8.08 4.25
C PHE A 40 -11.83 7.24 5.42
N ASP A 41 -11.91 5.92 5.21
CA ASP A 41 -12.19 5.01 6.31
C ASP A 41 -10.99 5.02 7.28
N PRO A 42 -11.21 5.27 8.59
CA PRO A 42 -10.13 5.26 9.58
C PRO A 42 -9.27 4.00 9.57
N PHE A 43 -9.84 2.86 9.22
CA PHE A 43 -9.13 1.60 9.07
C PHE A 43 -8.05 1.67 7.98
N ASP A 44 -8.40 2.15 6.79
CA ASP A 44 -7.46 2.25 5.66
C ASP A 44 -6.42 3.34 5.89
N VAL A 45 -6.81 4.46 6.51
CA VAL A 45 -5.89 5.55 6.87
C VAL A 45 -4.83 5.07 7.87
N LEU A 46 -5.21 4.35 8.92
CA LEU A 46 -4.26 3.80 9.89
C LEU A 46 -3.28 2.83 9.23
N LEU A 47 -3.77 1.93 8.39
CA LEU A 47 -2.90 0.99 7.68
C LEU A 47 -1.99 1.70 6.68
N PHE A 48 -2.45 2.78 6.05
CA PHE A 48 -1.63 3.60 5.15
C PHE A 48 -0.49 4.32 5.89
N ILE A 49 -0.76 4.88 7.06
CA ILE A 49 0.27 5.45 7.94
C ILE A 49 1.29 4.38 8.34
N ASN A 50 0.81 3.18 8.70
CA ASN A 50 1.68 2.04 8.99
C ASN A 50 2.56 1.66 7.79
N PHE A 51 2.00 1.65 6.57
CA PHE A 51 2.76 1.41 5.34
C PHE A 51 3.86 2.46 5.17
N CYS A 52 3.54 3.75 5.21
CA CYS A 52 4.52 4.83 5.05
C CYS A 52 5.65 4.73 6.09
N THR A 53 5.32 4.44 7.35
CA THR A 53 6.30 4.30 8.43
C THR A 53 7.25 3.13 8.18
N ASN A 54 6.73 1.95 7.81
CA ASN A 54 7.55 0.76 7.57
C ASN A 54 8.34 0.85 6.25
N ALA A 55 7.78 1.46 5.21
CA ALA A 55 8.48 1.68 3.95
C ALA A 55 9.69 2.60 4.12
N VAL A 56 9.51 3.73 4.82
CA VAL A 56 10.64 4.63 5.14
C VAL A 56 11.68 3.93 5.98
N LEU A 57 11.27 3.13 6.98
CA LEU A 57 12.22 2.35 7.79
C LEU A 57 13.03 1.38 6.93
N THR A 58 12.39 0.66 5.99
CA THR A 58 13.09 -0.24 5.05
C THR A 58 14.09 0.52 4.17
N ILE A 59 13.71 1.71 3.67
CA ILE A 59 14.58 2.56 2.85
C ILE A 59 15.79 3.01 3.65
N ILE A 60 15.60 3.43 4.89
CA ILE A 60 16.69 3.85 5.78
C ILE A 60 17.64 2.68 6.08
N LEU A 61 17.10 1.51 6.40
CA LEU A 61 17.91 0.31 6.63
C LEU A 61 18.74 -0.04 5.39
N ALA A 62 18.15 0.05 4.20
CA ALA A 62 18.84 -0.16 2.94
C ALA A 62 19.96 0.87 2.72
N TYR A 63 19.66 2.13 2.96
CA TYR A 63 20.62 3.24 2.78
C TYR A 63 21.79 3.13 3.75
N ASN A 64 21.53 2.85 5.03
CA ASN A 64 22.57 2.65 6.05
C ASN A 64 23.48 1.46 5.74
N TYR A 65 22.91 0.40 5.15
CA TYR A 65 23.71 -0.76 4.73
C TYR A 65 24.73 -0.38 3.64
N TYR A 66 24.33 0.46 2.67
CA TYR A 66 25.20 0.82 1.56
C TYR A 66 26.17 1.98 1.86
N LYS A 67 25.82 2.93 2.72
CA LYS A 67 26.57 4.17 2.91
C LYS A 67 27.08 4.45 4.32
N SER A 68 26.85 3.57 5.30
CA SER A 68 27.29 3.76 6.69
C SER A 68 27.00 5.20 7.20
N MET A 69 25.74 5.62 7.15
CA MET A 69 25.35 7.00 7.46
C MET A 69 25.27 7.27 8.95
N ALA A 70 25.49 8.57 9.27
CA ALA A 70 25.20 9.16 10.58
C ALA A 70 23.75 8.90 11.01
N ASP A 71 23.54 8.75 12.30
CA ASP A 71 22.23 8.51 12.91
C ASP A 71 21.21 9.55 12.46
N LEU A 72 20.18 9.09 11.73
CA LEU A 72 19.06 9.94 11.34
C LEU A 72 18.33 10.43 12.56
N THR A 73 18.13 11.73 12.66
CA THR A 73 17.37 12.32 13.75
C THR A 73 15.88 11.93 13.63
N HIS A 74 15.18 11.87 14.76
CA HIS A 74 13.76 11.57 14.79
C HIS A 74 12.94 12.52 13.89
N ASN A 75 13.32 13.77 13.80
CA ASN A 75 12.68 14.76 12.94
C ASN A 75 12.85 14.47 11.44
N GLU A 76 14.02 13.97 11.03
CA GLU A 76 14.26 13.58 9.64
C GLU A 76 13.43 12.36 9.24
N PHE A 77 13.30 11.39 10.14
CA PHE A 77 12.42 10.25 9.93
C PHE A 77 10.97 10.69 9.71
N ILE A 78 10.42 11.56 10.55
CA ILE A 78 9.06 12.08 10.42
C ILE A 78 8.89 12.84 9.10
N LYS A 79 9.86 13.67 8.70
CA LYS A 79 9.84 14.37 7.42
C LYS A 79 9.78 13.42 6.24
N LEU A 80 10.58 12.35 6.25
CA LEU A 80 10.56 11.34 5.17
C LEU A 80 9.22 10.61 5.09
N VAL A 81 8.64 10.25 6.23
CA VAL A 81 7.30 9.63 6.28
C VAL A 81 6.23 10.59 5.72
N ALA A 82 6.30 11.87 6.10
CA ALA A 82 5.37 12.88 5.60
C ALA A 82 5.53 13.10 4.08
N ILE A 83 6.75 13.21 3.56
CA ILE A 83 7.02 13.36 2.14
C ILE A 83 6.49 12.16 1.34
N LEU A 84 6.75 10.94 1.81
CA LEU A 84 6.25 9.72 1.18
C LEU A 84 4.72 9.70 1.19
N GLY A 85 4.10 9.97 2.33
CA GLY A 85 2.64 10.00 2.48
C GLY A 85 1.99 11.04 1.57
N LEU A 86 2.53 12.27 1.53
CA LEU A 86 2.03 13.34 0.68
C LEU A 86 2.18 13.02 -0.81
N SER A 87 3.28 12.39 -1.23
CA SER A 87 3.49 12.00 -2.62
C SER A 87 2.45 10.94 -3.08
N PHE A 88 2.13 9.98 -2.23
CA PHE A 88 1.06 9.01 -2.51
C PHE A 88 -0.34 9.65 -2.50
N LEU A 89 -0.61 10.57 -1.57
CA LEU A 89 -1.88 11.32 -1.55
C LEU A 89 -2.05 12.15 -2.83
N ALA A 90 -1.00 12.86 -3.26
CA ALA A 90 -1.03 13.61 -4.51
C ALA A 90 -1.32 12.72 -5.72
N LYS A 91 -0.67 11.54 -5.78
CA LYS A 91 -0.95 10.53 -6.82
C LYS A 91 -2.42 10.08 -6.80
N ILE A 92 -2.96 9.74 -5.63
CA ILE A 92 -4.36 9.33 -5.47
C ILE A 92 -5.31 10.43 -5.95
N LEU A 93 -5.07 11.68 -5.56
CA LEU A 93 -5.87 12.82 -5.98
C LEU A 93 -5.84 13.03 -7.50
N LEU A 94 -4.67 12.86 -8.14
CA LEU A 94 -4.54 12.92 -9.59
C LEU A 94 -5.33 11.80 -10.28
N GLU A 95 -5.25 10.56 -9.80
CA GLU A 95 -5.99 9.42 -10.35
C GLU A 95 -7.51 9.60 -10.24
N LEU A 96 -7.99 10.13 -9.11
CA LEU A 96 -9.40 10.47 -8.92
C LEU A 96 -9.84 11.63 -9.80
N GLY A 97 -8.99 12.68 -9.92
CA GLY A 97 -9.24 13.81 -10.80
C GLY A 97 -9.36 13.41 -12.28
N ILE A 98 -8.46 12.53 -12.74
CA ILE A 98 -8.53 11.94 -14.09
C ILE A 98 -9.84 11.14 -14.25
N GLY A 99 -10.19 10.32 -13.24
CA GLY A 99 -11.44 9.56 -13.26
C GLY A 99 -12.69 10.42 -13.39
N TYR A 100 -12.71 11.58 -12.74
CA TYR A 100 -13.77 12.56 -12.82
C TYR A 100 -13.83 13.23 -14.21
N LEU A 101 -12.68 13.68 -14.74
CA LEU A 101 -12.60 14.35 -16.04
C LEU A 101 -13.04 13.46 -17.21
N PHE A 102 -12.81 12.16 -17.14
CA PHE A 102 -13.16 11.20 -18.19
C PHE A 102 -14.47 10.43 -17.91
N GLU A 103 -15.25 10.83 -16.91
CA GLU A 103 -16.52 10.20 -16.52
C GLU A 103 -16.41 8.70 -16.17
N ILE A 104 -15.21 8.25 -15.76
CA ILE A 104 -14.90 6.87 -15.34
C ILE A 104 -14.71 6.74 -13.84
N GLU A 105 -15.45 7.52 -13.06
CA GLU A 105 -15.29 7.61 -11.59
C GLU A 105 -15.30 6.26 -10.89
N LYS A 106 -16.29 5.40 -11.19
CA LYS A 106 -16.40 4.06 -10.55
C LYS A 106 -15.17 3.21 -10.79
N LEU A 107 -14.57 3.34 -11.98
CA LEU A 107 -13.36 2.62 -12.36
C LEU A 107 -12.15 3.14 -11.57
N SER A 108 -11.96 4.46 -11.57
CA SER A 108 -10.88 5.14 -10.86
C SER A 108 -10.94 4.85 -9.35
N HIS A 109 -12.12 4.95 -8.75
CA HIS A 109 -12.34 4.63 -7.34
C HIS A 109 -11.96 3.18 -7.00
N SER A 110 -12.38 2.21 -7.82
CA SER A 110 -12.04 0.82 -7.61
C SER A 110 -10.52 0.58 -7.74
N TYR A 111 -9.87 1.22 -8.71
CA TYR A 111 -8.44 1.13 -8.94
C TYR A 111 -7.64 1.68 -7.74
N VAL A 112 -7.97 2.89 -7.29
CA VAL A 112 -7.34 3.51 -6.12
C VAL A 112 -7.51 2.65 -4.87
N PHE A 113 -8.72 2.13 -4.62
CA PHE A 113 -8.97 1.23 -3.49
C PHE A 113 -8.09 -0.02 -3.54
N GLN A 114 -7.94 -0.64 -4.70
CA GLN A 114 -7.06 -1.81 -4.86
C GLN A 114 -5.60 -1.46 -4.60
N GLN A 115 -5.10 -0.34 -5.14
CA GLN A 115 -3.73 0.11 -4.91
C GLN A 115 -3.46 0.37 -3.42
N VAL A 116 -4.33 1.14 -2.76
CA VAL A 116 -4.19 1.44 -1.33
C VAL A 116 -4.23 0.16 -0.50
N SER A 117 -5.13 -0.78 -0.81
CA SER A 117 -5.21 -2.06 -0.10
C SER A 117 -3.93 -2.90 -0.24
N ILE A 118 -3.30 -2.91 -1.41
CA ILE A 118 -2.04 -3.63 -1.64
C ILE A 118 -0.89 -2.98 -0.87
N LEU A 119 -0.79 -1.63 -0.89
CA LEU A 119 0.21 -0.89 -0.13
C LEU A 119 0.04 -1.09 1.38
N ASN A 120 -1.19 -1.05 1.87
CA ASN A 120 -1.52 -1.32 3.26
C ASN A 120 -1.09 -2.74 3.67
N PHE A 121 -1.35 -3.74 2.82
CA PHE A 121 -0.91 -5.11 3.07
C PHE A 121 0.62 -5.21 3.12
N LEU A 122 1.31 -4.56 2.19
CA LEU A 122 2.77 -4.49 2.19
C LEU A 122 3.29 -3.86 3.49
N GLY A 123 2.64 -2.81 3.99
CA GLY A 123 3.01 -2.17 5.26
C GLY A 123 2.90 -3.09 6.47
N VAL A 124 1.87 -3.95 6.51
CA VAL A 124 1.72 -4.95 7.58
C VAL A 124 2.80 -6.03 7.47
N LEU A 125 3.14 -6.45 6.26
CA LEU A 125 4.16 -7.47 6.02
C LEU A 125 5.59 -6.95 6.29
N LEU A 126 5.86 -5.68 5.95
CA LEU A 126 7.16 -5.06 6.22
C LEU A 126 7.49 -4.96 7.72
N LEU A 127 6.48 -4.86 8.59
CA LEU A 127 6.72 -4.72 10.03
C LEU A 127 7.54 -5.89 10.61
N PRO A 128 7.12 -7.17 10.50
CA PRO A 128 7.92 -8.29 11.01
C PRO A 128 9.25 -8.44 10.26
N LEU A 129 9.29 -8.12 8.96
CA LEU A 129 10.52 -8.20 8.17
C LEU A 129 11.57 -7.18 8.62
N ASN A 130 11.15 -5.92 8.88
CA ASN A 130 12.03 -4.90 9.43
C ASN A 130 12.48 -5.25 10.85
N ALA A 131 11.60 -5.83 11.66
CA ALA A 131 11.97 -6.30 13.01
C ALA A 131 13.04 -7.40 12.93
N LEU A 132 12.92 -8.36 12.02
CA LEU A 132 13.95 -9.39 11.79
C LEU A 132 15.28 -8.77 11.37
N LEU A 133 15.28 -7.78 10.46
CA LEU A 133 16.51 -7.10 10.04
C LEU A 133 17.21 -6.38 11.20
N ILE A 134 16.45 -5.73 12.07
CA ILE A 134 17.02 -4.92 13.15
C ILE A 134 17.51 -5.80 14.29
N PHE A 135 16.73 -6.79 14.71
CA PHE A 135 16.98 -7.52 15.95
C PHE A 135 17.67 -8.86 15.75
N SER A 136 17.36 -9.60 14.68
CA SER A 136 17.88 -10.95 14.48
C SER A 136 19.08 -11.03 13.54
N PHE A 137 19.13 -10.15 12.55
CA PHE A 137 20.14 -10.19 11.49
C PHE A 137 20.72 -8.81 11.17
N PRO A 138 21.29 -8.08 12.15
CA PRO A 138 21.85 -6.76 11.88
C PRO A 138 23.01 -6.86 10.88
N GLY A 139 22.94 -6.05 9.82
CA GLY A 139 24.00 -5.99 8.81
C GLY A 139 23.99 -7.08 7.72
N HIS A 140 22.98 -7.97 7.70
CA HIS A 140 22.86 -8.98 6.63
C HIS A 140 22.22 -8.41 5.37
N GLY A 141 23.05 -7.95 4.41
CA GLY A 141 22.58 -7.38 3.14
C GLY A 141 21.77 -8.34 2.27
N SER A 142 22.04 -9.64 2.33
CA SER A 142 21.26 -10.65 1.60
C SER A 142 19.78 -10.66 2.00
N LEU A 143 19.49 -10.53 3.29
CA LEU A 143 18.13 -10.49 3.83
C LEU A 143 17.41 -9.21 3.41
N LEU A 144 18.12 -8.09 3.38
CA LEU A 144 17.61 -6.83 2.89
C LEU A 144 17.22 -6.90 1.40
N VAL A 145 18.07 -7.50 0.56
CA VAL A 145 17.78 -7.72 -0.87
C VAL A 145 16.54 -8.60 -1.03
N ILE A 146 16.40 -9.66 -0.22
CA ILE A 146 15.20 -10.53 -0.24
C ILE A 146 13.94 -9.72 0.10
N ILE A 147 13.98 -8.88 1.15
CA ILE A 147 12.84 -8.05 1.55
C ILE A 147 12.45 -7.07 0.45
N LEU A 148 13.41 -6.40 -0.16
CA LEU A 148 13.16 -5.48 -1.28
C LEU A 148 12.56 -6.23 -2.48
N THR A 149 13.10 -7.40 -2.82
CA THR A 149 12.59 -8.24 -3.93
C THR A 149 11.16 -8.68 -3.67
N ILE A 150 10.84 -9.18 -2.48
CA ILE A 150 9.47 -9.56 -2.09
C ILE A 150 8.53 -8.34 -2.18
N SER A 151 8.96 -7.17 -1.72
CA SER A 151 8.16 -5.94 -1.77
C SER A 151 7.82 -5.54 -3.20
N VAL A 152 8.80 -5.57 -4.10
CA VAL A 152 8.60 -5.29 -5.52
C VAL A 152 7.67 -6.33 -6.17
N LEU A 153 7.85 -7.62 -5.88
CA LEU A 153 6.97 -8.68 -6.39
C LEU A 153 5.51 -8.49 -5.96
N ILE A 154 5.25 -8.13 -4.69
CA ILE A 154 3.90 -7.87 -4.20
C ILE A 154 3.27 -6.70 -4.95
N ILE A 155 4.01 -5.61 -5.17
CA ILE A 155 3.54 -4.44 -5.93
C ILE A 155 3.22 -4.85 -7.38
N ILE A 156 4.11 -5.58 -8.05
CA ILE A 156 3.92 -6.04 -9.43
C ILE A 156 2.68 -6.94 -9.53
N ILE A 157 2.54 -7.95 -8.66
CA ILE A 157 1.37 -8.84 -8.64
C ILE A 157 0.09 -8.05 -8.40
N GLY A 158 0.14 -7.08 -7.51
CA GLY A 158 -0.98 -6.19 -7.22
C GLY A 158 -1.39 -5.36 -8.44
N LEU A 159 -0.43 -4.75 -9.14
CA LEU A 159 -0.66 -4.01 -10.37
C LEU A 159 -1.25 -4.90 -11.47
N PHE A 160 -0.70 -6.12 -11.68
CA PHE A 160 -1.24 -7.06 -12.65
C PHE A 160 -2.69 -7.47 -12.36
N LYS A 161 -3.01 -7.77 -11.09
CA LYS A 161 -4.39 -8.07 -10.67
C LYS A 161 -5.32 -6.89 -10.93
N SER A 162 -4.84 -5.68 -10.64
CA SER A 162 -5.58 -4.44 -10.88
C SER A 162 -5.87 -4.26 -12.37
N ILE A 163 -4.86 -4.27 -13.23
CA ILE A 163 -5.00 -4.12 -14.68
C ILE A 163 -5.96 -5.17 -15.26
N LYS A 164 -5.80 -6.45 -14.88
CA LYS A 164 -6.67 -7.53 -15.36
C LYS A 164 -8.14 -7.34 -14.97
N SER A 165 -8.40 -6.81 -13.78
CA SER A 165 -9.76 -6.49 -13.33
C SER A 165 -10.39 -5.37 -14.17
N TYR A 166 -9.59 -4.40 -14.64
CA TYR A 166 -10.06 -3.25 -15.43
C TYR A 166 -10.10 -3.50 -16.92
N GLN A 167 -9.26 -4.37 -17.42
CA GLN A 167 -9.21 -4.67 -18.85
C GLN A 167 -10.59 -5.06 -19.40
N LYS A 168 -11.36 -5.84 -18.64
CA LYS A 168 -12.72 -6.25 -18.98
C LYS A 168 -13.73 -5.07 -18.98
N LEU A 169 -13.55 -4.11 -18.10
CA LEU A 169 -14.39 -2.91 -18.01
C LEU A 169 -14.01 -1.88 -19.07
N LEU A 170 -12.72 -1.69 -19.35
CA LEU A 170 -12.21 -0.80 -20.39
C LEU A 170 -12.63 -1.30 -21.78
N ILE A 171 -12.56 -2.59 -22.05
CA ILE A 171 -12.98 -3.17 -23.34
C ILE A 171 -14.48 -2.92 -23.54
N ASN A 172 -15.31 -3.15 -22.53
CA ASN A 172 -16.75 -2.89 -22.65
C ASN A 172 -17.06 -1.39 -22.87
N ASN A 173 -16.38 -0.49 -22.14
CA ASN A 173 -16.59 0.95 -22.32
C ASN A 173 -15.97 1.48 -23.63
N PHE A 174 -14.87 0.92 -24.11
CA PHE A 174 -14.25 1.26 -25.37
C PHE A 174 -15.15 0.89 -26.58
N PHE A 175 -15.85 -0.24 -26.51
CA PHE A 175 -16.86 -0.62 -27.50
C PHE A 175 -18.06 0.36 -27.48
N TYR A 176 -18.48 0.84 -26.31
CA TYR A 176 -19.53 1.88 -26.25
C TYR A 176 -19.05 3.21 -26.85
N PHE A 177 -17.80 3.60 -26.63
CA PHE A 177 -17.22 4.86 -27.18
C PHE A 177 -17.03 4.80 -28.72
N ILE A 178 -16.83 3.62 -29.31
CA ILE A 178 -16.73 3.44 -30.78
C ILE A 178 -18.12 3.36 -31.42
N LEU A 179 -19.13 2.91 -30.69
CA LEU A 179 -20.50 2.71 -31.23
C LEU A 179 -21.41 3.95 -31.10
N TYR A 180 -21.03 4.95 -30.34
CA TYR A 180 -21.73 6.25 -30.20
C TYR A 180 -20.85 7.42 -30.64
#